data_b68c8624f96a3d617586ef678a2aebd9
#
_entry.id   b68c8624f96a3d617586ef678a2aebd9
#
_cell.length_a   1.000
_cell.length_b   1.000
_cell.length_c   1.000
_cell.angle_alpha   90.00
_cell.angle_beta   90.00
_cell.angle_gamma   90.00
#
_symmetry.space_group_name_H-M   'P 1'
#
loop_
_entity.id
_entity.type
_entity.pdbx_description
1 polymer ?
#
loop_
_entity_poly.entity_id
_entity_poly.type
_entity_poly.pdbx_seq_one_letter_code
_entity_poly.pdbx_strand_id
1 'polypeptide(L)'
;MGFFLYQEFIVFNSSQLTFFIIGCIATLALLTLVFQQLLKPQQKFFPKRVITPFESKMFIRLKEAFPQHHILAQVAFSALITNDNFKIRNKFNRKVTDFVLLNQKLEVVAIIELDDPSHIGKEQEDAERDAMLNEAGYQVYRYTDIPSTHNLKKDILN
;
A
#
# COMPACT_ATOMS: atom_id res chain seq x y z
N MET A 1 -15.17 -19.83 81.44
CA MET A 1 -13.97 -19.96 80.60
C MET A 1 -14.31 -19.36 79.24
N GLY A 2 -14.14 -18.02 79.13
CA GLY A 2 -14.55 -17.24 77.94
C GLY A 2 -13.35 -16.97 77.04
N PHE A 3 -13.40 -17.48 75.83
CA PHE A 3 -12.45 -17.19 74.81
C PHE A 3 -12.81 -15.83 74.21
N PHE A 4 -12.07 -14.78 74.56
CA PHE A 4 -12.11 -13.50 73.85
C PHE A 4 -11.35 -13.68 72.57
N LEU A 5 -12.06 -13.77 71.46
CA LEU A 5 -11.50 -13.59 70.14
C LEU A 5 -11.23 -12.08 69.92
N TYR A 6 -9.99 -11.68 70.08
CA TYR A 6 -9.52 -10.36 69.63
C TYR A 6 -9.54 -10.32 68.09
N GLN A 7 -10.54 -9.68 67.54
CA GLN A 7 -10.56 -9.34 66.14
C GLN A 7 -9.71 -8.06 65.99
N GLU A 8 -8.45 -8.25 65.57
CA GLU A 8 -7.59 -7.12 65.19
C GLU A 8 -8.16 -6.44 63.94
N PHE A 9 -8.84 -5.34 64.15
CA PHE A 9 -9.19 -4.44 63.08
C PHE A 9 -7.89 -3.75 62.61
N ILE A 10 -7.45 -4.03 61.39
CA ILE A 10 -6.33 -3.33 60.73
C ILE A 10 -6.79 -1.91 60.48
N VAL A 11 -6.42 -0.98 61.38
CA VAL A 11 -6.65 0.47 61.18
C VAL A 11 -5.54 1.00 60.32
N PHE A 12 -5.81 1.16 59.05
CA PHE A 12 -4.86 1.82 58.14
C PHE A 12 -4.71 3.30 58.51
N ASN A 13 -3.46 3.76 58.70
CA ASN A 13 -3.13 5.17 58.80
C ASN A 13 -3.44 5.84 57.42
N SER A 14 -3.85 7.09 57.41
CA SER A 14 -4.24 7.84 56.21
C SER A 14 -3.18 7.79 55.09
N SER A 15 -1.89 7.80 55.44
CA SER A 15 -0.79 7.62 54.50
C SER A 15 -0.71 6.21 53.90
N GLN A 16 -0.95 5.18 54.71
CA GLN A 16 -0.97 3.78 54.24
C GLN A 16 -2.15 3.54 53.30
N LEU A 17 -3.31 4.15 53.58
CA LEU A 17 -4.48 4.06 52.70
C LEU A 17 -4.22 4.72 51.33
N THR A 18 -3.58 5.90 51.34
CA THR A 18 -3.21 6.58 50.08
C THR A 18 -2.23 5.77 49.23
N PHE A 19 -1.18 5.21 49.84
CA PHE A 19 -0.24 4.33 49.09
C PHE A 19 -0.91 3.08 48.59
N PHE A 20 -1.83 2.49 49.33
CA PHE A 20 -2.60 1.32 48.89
C PHE A 20 -3.48 1.66 47.66
N ILE A 21 -4.19 2.79 47.69
CA ILE A 21 -5.03 3.23 46.57
C ILE A 21 -4.18 3.49 45.33
N ILE A 22 -3.03 4.19 45.49
CA ILE A 22 -2.11 4.44 44.37
C ILE A 22 -1.58 3.11 43.78
N GLY A 23 -1.22 2.16 44.63
CA GLY A 23 -0.79 0.84 44.20
C GLY A 23 -1.87 0.08 43.42
N CYS A 24 -3.12 0.11 43.88
CA CYS A 24 -4.26 -0.49 43.19
C CYS A 24 -4.51 0.15 41.84
N ILE A 25 -4.44 1.48 41.73
CA ILE A 25 -4.60 2.21 40.46
C ILE A 25 -3.47 1.84 39.49
N ALA A 26 -2.23 1.82 39.96
CA ALA A 26 -1.07 1.48 39.13
C ALA A 26 -1.14 0.02 38.61
N THR A 27 -1.52 -0.92 39.47
CA THR A 27 -1.69 -2.33 39.04
C THR A 27 -2.85 -2.51 38.07
N LEU A 28 -3.97 -1.81 38.27
CA LEU A 28 -5.10 -1.84 37.35
C LEU A 28 -4.72 -1.26 35.97
N ALA A 29 -3.99 -0.12 35.97
CA ALA A 29 -3.47 0.48 34.74
C ALA A 29 -2.51 -0.46 34.01
N LEU A 30 -1.61 -1.12 34.73
CA LEU A 30 -0.69 -2.10 34.14
C LEU A 30 -1.45 -3.29 33.54
N LEU A 31 -2.42 -3.83 34.28
CA LEU A 31 -3.25 -4.95 33.80
C LEU A 31 -4.05 -4.58 32.56
N THR A 32 -4.60 -3.35 32.48
CA THR A 32 -5.32 -2.89 31.29
C THR A 32 -4.39 -2.75 30.08
N LEU A 33 -3.15 -2.26 30.26
CA LEU A 33 -2.16 -2.18 29.18
C LEU A 33 -1.74 -3.57 28.68
N VAL A 34 -1.49 -4.51 29.59
CA VAL A 34 -1.17 -5.90 29.22
C VAL A 34 -2.35 -6.56 28.50
N PHE A 35 -3.56 -6.37 29.02
CA PHE A 35 -4.77 -6.93 28.40
C PHE A 35 -5.02 -6.36 26.98
N GLN A 36 -4.82 -5.05 26.78
CA GLN A 36 -4.88 -4.42 25.47
C GLN A 36 -3.85 -4.98 24.48
N GLN A 37 -2.63 -5.31 24.96
CA GLN A 37 -1.62 -5.97 24.10
C GLN A 37 -2.02 -7.40 23.72
N LEU A 38 -2.59 -8.15 24.66
CA LEU A 38 -3.05 -9.53 24.41
C LEU A 38 -4.26 -9.60 23.48
N LEU A 39 -5.12 -8.56 23.51
CA LEU A 39 -6.31 -8.46 22.67
C LEU A 39 -6.04 -7.86 21.28
N LYS A 40 -4.78 -7.45 20.96
CA LYS A 40 -4.48 -6.97 19.61
C LYS A 40 -4.84 -8.04 18.58
N PRO A 41 -5.75 -7.75 17.65
CA PRO A 41 -6.12 -8.73 16.64
C PRO A 41 -4.87 -9.08 15.82
N GLN A 42 -4.62 -10.38 15.68
CA GLN A 42 -3.54 -10.87 14.84
C GLN A 42 -3.84 -10.48 13.39
N GLN A 43 -2.99 -9.62 12.80
CA GLN A 43 -3.14 -9.24 11.40
C GLN A 43 -2.89 -10.48 10.53
N LYS A 44 -3.89 -10.83 9.71
CA LYS A 44 -3.79 -11.92 8.74
C LYS A 44 -3.54 -11.34 7.36
N PHE A 45 -2.56 -11.91 6.66
CA PHE A 45 -2.28 -11.57 5.26
C PHE A 45 -2.82 -12.67 4.36
N PHE A 46 -3.44 -12.27 3.26
CA PHE A 46 -4.00 -13.19 2.28
C PHE A 46 -3.38 -12.93 0.92
N PRO A 47 -3.16 -13.97 0.10
CA PRO A 47 -2.68 -13.79 -1.26
C PRO A 47 -3.70 -13.01 -2.09
N LYS A 48 -3.20 -12.10 -2.93
CA LYS A 48 -3.99 -11.30 -3.87
C LYS A 48 -3.46 -11.52 -5.28
N ARG A 49 -4.33 -11.51 -6.28
CA ARG A 49 -3.89 -11.48 -7.68
C ARG A 49 -3.11 -10.20 -7.95
N VAL A 50 -2.01 -10.33 -8.68
CA VAL A 50 -1.17 -9.19 -9.08
C VAL A 50 -1.92 -8.30 -10.06
N ILE A 51 -2.59 -8.90 -11.03
CA ILE A 51 -3.34 -8.22 -12.10
C ILE A 51 -4.78 -8.72 -12.17
N THR A 52 -5.69 -7.85 -12.63
CA THR A 52 -7.11 -8.16 -12.84
C THR A 52 -7.32 -9.06 -14.06
N PRO A 53 -8.52 -9.64 -14.27
CA PRO A 53 -8.82 -10.37 -15.50
C PRO A 53 -8.73 -9.51 -16.77
N PHE A 54 -9.04 -8.21 -16.68
CA PHE A 54 -8.93 -7.28 -17.80
C PHE A 54 -7.46 -7.01 -18.14
N GLU A 55 -6.65 -6.67 -17.14
CA GLU A 55 -5.20 -6.51 -17.30
C GLU A 55 -4.52 -7.79 -17.78
N SER A 56 -5.01 -8.98 -17.40
CA SER A 56 -4.47 -10.26 -17.89
C SER A 56 -4.62 -10.41 -19.40
N LYS A 57 -5.73 -9.95 -19.98
CA LYS A 57 -5.92 -9.92 -21.43
C LYS A 57 -4.93 -9.00 -22.13
N MET A 58 -4.70 -7.82 -21.54
CA MET A 58 -3.71 -6.88 -22.06
C MET A 58 -2.30 -7.44 -21.98
N PHE A 59 -1.93 -8.06 -20.85
CA PHE A 59 -0.63 -8.70 -20.67
C PHE A 59 -0.34 -9.74 -21.77
N ILE A 60 -1.32 -10.61 -22.07
CA ILE A 60 -1.20 -11.59 -23.16
C ILE A 60 -1.01 -10.89 -24.50
N ARG A 61 -1.81 -9.86 -24.77
CA ARG A 61 -1.75 -9.08 -26.01
C ARG A 61 -0.40 -8.39 -26.19
N LEU A 62 0.17 -7.82 -25.12
CA LEU A 62 1.50 -7.23 -25.13
C LEU A 62 2.57 -8.27 -25.42
N LYS A 63 2.49 -9.47 -24.85
CA LYS A 63 3.42 -10.58 -25.15
C LYS A 63 3.37 -11.00 -26.60
N GLU A 64 2.17 -11.05 -27.19
CA GLU A 64 1.98 -11.36 -28.60
C GLU A 64 2.55 -10.25 -29.52
N ALA A 65 2.33 -8.99 -29.15
CA ALA A 65 2.82 -7.84 -29.92
C ALA A 65 4.34 -7.68 -29.83
N PHE A 66 4.92 -7.91 -28.64
CA PHE A 66 6.33 -7.61 -28.34
C PHE A 66 7.06 -8.86 -27.79
N PRO A 67 7.21 -9.95 -28.55
CA PRO A 67 7.76 -11.21 -28.05
C PRO A 67 9.23 -11.10 -27.61
N GLN A 68 9.97 -10.09 -28.07
CA GLN A 68 11.38 -9.86 -27.73
C GLN A 68 11.55 -8.87 -26.56
N HIS A 69 10.46 -8.35 -26.00
CA HIS A 69 10.49 -7.40 -24.93
C HIS A 69 10.10 -8.05 -23.59
N HIS A 70 10.53 -7.46 -22.49
CA HIS A 70 10.09 -7.84 -21.16
C HIS A 70 8.90 -6.99 -20.75
N ILE A 71 7.88 -7.63 -20.19
CA ILE A 71 6.68 -6.96 -19.71
C ILE A 71 6.65 -7.10 -18.20
N LEU A 72 6.69 -5.97 -17.51
CA LEU A 72 6.50 -5.90 -16.06
C LEU A 72 5.09 -5.42 -15.79
N ALA A 73 4.44 -6.00 -14.80
CA ALA A 73 3.10 -5.60 -14.36
C ALA A 73 3.17 -4.97 -12.97
N GLN A 74 2.30 -3.99 -12.71
CA GLN A 74 2.14 -3.33 -11.41
C GLN A 74 3.47 -2.75 -10.89
N VAL A 75 4.12 -1.91 -11.72
CA VAL A 75 5.41 -1.30 -11.41
C VAL A 75 5.20 -0.02 -10.62
N ALA A 76 5.81 0.09 -9.44
CA ALA A 76 5.72 1.30 -8.65
C ALA A 76 6.43 2.48 -9.34
N PHE A 77 5.84 3.68 -9.28
CA PHE A 77 6.45 4.91 -9.82
C PHE A 77 7.83 5.17 -9.21
N SER A 78 8.02 4.85 -7.94
CA SER A 78 9.32 4.98 -7.27
C SER A 78 10.43 4.06 -7.83
N ALA A 79 10.08 3.06 -8.66
CA ALA A 79 11.05 2.26 -9.41
C ALA A 79 11.40 2.90 -10.77
N LEU A 80 10.60 3.84 -11.25
CA LEU A 80 10.74 4.49 -12.55
C LEU A 80 11.31 5.91 -12.43
N ILE A 81 10.85 6.67 -11.42
CA ILE A 81 11.20 8.08 -11.23
C ILE A 81 11.68 8.36 -9.80
N THR A 82 12.49 9.39 -9.66
CA THR A 82 12.93 9.90 -8.36
C THR A 82 12.88 11.43 -8.35
N ASN A 83 12.96 12.02 -7.15
CA ASN A 83 13.06 13.47 -6.97
C ASN A 83 13.81 13.75 -5.67
N ASP A 84 14.64 14.79 -5.61
CA ASP A 84 15.40 15.16 -4.41
C ASP A 84 14.48 15.67 -3.29
N ASN A 85 13.34 16.26 -3.65
CA ASN A 85 12.38 16.78 -2.68
C ASN A 85 11.47 15.65 -2.15
N PHE A 86 11.58 15.37 -0.85
CA PHE A 86 10.76 14.36 -0.18
C PHE A 86 9.25 14.59 -0.30
N LYS A 87 8.78 15.85 -0.29
CA LYS A 87 7.36 16.17 -0.46
C LYS A 87 6.85 15.77 -1.86
N ILE A 88 7.71 15.93 -2.87
CA ILE A 88 7.38 15.51 -4.24
C ILE A 88 7.39 13.99 -4.33
N ARG A 89 8.39 13.29 -3.76
CA ARG A 89 8.40 11.83 -3.72
C ARG A 89 7.14 11.24 -3.11
N ASN A 90 6.61 11.84 -2.05
CA ASN A 90 5.38 11.37 -1.40
C ASN A 90 4.14 11.43 -2.29
N LYS A 91 4.15 12.26 -3.37
CA LYS A 91 3.04 12.32 -4.32
C LYS A 91 2.94 11.08 -5.21
N PHE A 92 4.07 10.39 -5.45
CA PHE A 92 4.11 9.24 -6.35
C PHE A 92 4.54 7.91 -5.71
N ASN A 93 5.10 7.88 -4.50
CA ASN A 93 5.60 6.66 -3.85
C ASN A 93 4.58 5.50 -3.75
N ARG A 94 3.28 5.81 -3.74
CA ARG A 94 2.20 4.82 -3.67
C ARG A 94 1.49 4.61 -5.00
N LYS A 95 1.93 5.31 -6.05
CA LYS A 95 1.37 5.16 -7.40
C LYS A 95 2.05 3.98 -8.10
N VAL A 96 1.27 3.27 -8.90
CA VAL A 96 1.70 2.08 -9.63
C VAL A 96 1.22 2.21 -11.06
N THR A 97 2.02 1.80 -12.04
CA THR A 97 1.61 1.67 -13.44
C THR A 97 1.14 0.24 -13.71
N ASP A 98 0.20 0.06 -14.64
CA ASP A 98 -0.29 -1.27 -14.96
C ASP A 98 0.78 -2.11 -15.64
N PHE A 99 1.44 -1.58 -16.68
CA PHE A 99 2.50 -2.28 -17.39
C PHE A 99 3.65 -1.36 -17.80
N VAL A 100 4.85 -1.94 -17.78
CA VAL A 100 6.07 -1.33 -18.32
C VAL A 100 6.67 -2.29 -19.35
N LEU A 101 6.88 -1.80 -20.57
CA LEU A 101 7.55 -2.51 -21.64
C LEU A 101 9.04 -2.16 -21.63
N LEU A 102 9.90 -3.18 -21.51
CA LEU A 102 11.36 -3.01 -21.54
C LEU A 102 11.94 -3.69 -22.79
N ASN A 103 12.98 -3.10 -23.36
CA ASN A 103 13.77 -3.72 -24.39
C ASN A 103 14.70 -4.82 -23.81
N GLN A 104 15.51 -5.46 -24.65
CA GLN A 104 16.47 -6.49 -24.23
C GLN A 104 17.60 -5.97 -23.34
N LYS A 105 17.85 -4.65 -23.35
CA LYS A 105 18.82 -4.00 -22.45
C LYS A 105 18.20 -3.57 -21.11
N LEU A 106 16.93 -3.95 -20.87
CA LEU A 106 16.13 -3.57 -19.71
C LEU A 106 15.85 -2.06 -19.60
N GLU A 107 15.92 -1.34 -20.72
CA GLU A 107 15.51 0.07 -20.78
C GLU A 107 14.01 0.18 -21.03
N VAL A 108 13.37 1.18 -20.43
CA VAL A 108 11.93 1.42 -20.59
C VAL A 108 11.65 1.93 -22.00
N VAL A 109 10.80 1.22 -22.73
CA VAL A 109 10.31 1.58 -24.08
C VAL A 109 8.99 2.34 -23.99
N ALA A 110 8.08 1.85 -23.15
CA ALA A 110 6.76 2.40 -22.98
C ALA A 110 6.17 2.07 -21.61
N ILE A 111 5.29 2.92 -21.14
CA ILE A 111 4.41 2.68 -20.00
C ILE A 111 2.99 2.56 -20.55
N ILE A 112 2.27 1.53 -20.13
CA ILE A 112 0.91 1.23 -20.60
C ILE A 112 -0.03 1.22 -19.40
N GLU A 113 -1.10 2.01 -19.49
CA GLU A 113 -2.17 2.12 -18.50
C GLU A 113 -3.50 1.66 -19.12
N LEU A 114 -4.31 0.95 -18.34
CA LEU A 114 -5.65 0.54 -18.73
C LEU A 114 -6.68 1.33 -17.93
N ASP A 115 -7.39 2.20 -18.61
CA ASP A 115 -8.44 3.00 -18.00
C ASP A 115 -9.77 2.22 -18.00
N ASP A 116 -10.29 1.94 -16.81
CA ASP A 116 -11.64 1.40 -16.67
C ASP A 116 -12.65 2.53 -16.97
N PRO A 117 -13.61 2.34 -17.88
CA PRO A 117 -14.63 3.34 -18.19
C PRO A 117 -15.47 3.81 -16.99
N SER A 118 -15.42 3.10 -15.86
CA SER A 118 -16.10 3.49 -14.61
C SER A 118 -15.37 4.60 -13.82
N HIS A 119 -14.19 5.05 -14.23
CA HIS A 119 -13.37 6.06 -13.56
C HIS A 119 -13.72 7.51 -13.96
N ILE A 120 -14.98 7.82 -14.14
CA ILE A 120 -15.45 9.20 -14.37
C ILE A 120 -15.10 10.08 -13.16
N GLY A 121 -14.31 11.15 -13.39
CA GLY A 121 -13.97 12.16 -12.37
C GLY A 121 -12.55 12.13 -11.81
N LYS A 122 -11.63 11.32 -12.35
CA LYS A 122 -10.20 11.29 -11.96
C LYS A 122 -9.24 11.89 -12.99
N GLU A 123 -9.77 12.54 -14.02
CA GLU A 123 -9.00 13.07 -15.14
C GLU A 123 -7.83 13.96 -14.73
N GLN A 124 -8.00 14.78 -13.68
CA GLN A 124 -6.94 15.64 -13.18
C GLN A 124 -5.82 14.86 -12.47
N GLU A 125 -6.16 13.85 -11.68
CA GLU A 125 -5.16 13.01 -11.00
C GLU A 125 -4.36 12.18 -12.01
N ASP A 126 -5.02 11.71 -13.07
CA ASP A 126 -4.40 10.94 -14.13
C ASP A 126 -3.49 11.82 -15.00
N ALA A 127 -3.91 13.04 -15.30
CA ALA A 127 -3.05 14.02 -16.00
C ALA A 127 -1.79 14.37 -15.19
N GLU A 128 -1.90 14.53 -13.86
CA GLU A 128 -0.73 14.76 -13.00
C GLU A 128 0.22 13.55 -12.97
N ARG A 129 -0.33 12.32 -13.01
CA ARG A 129 0.46 11.09 -13.07
C ARG A 129 1.27 11.02 -14.37
N ASP A 130 0.60 11.25 -15.49
CA ASP A 130 1.24 11.22 -16.81
C ASP A 130 2.29 12.33 -16.95
N ALA A 131 2.01 13.52 -16.41
CA ALA A 131 2.96 14.61 -16.43
C ALA A 131 4.28 14.26 -15.73
N MET A 132 4.23 13.57 -14.57
CA MET A 132 5.43 13.14 -13.86
C MET A 132 6.26 12.12 -14.65
N LEU A 133 5.62 11.19 -15.34
CA LEU A 133 6.29 10.17 -16.14
C LEU A 133 6.85 10.78 -17.45
N ASN A 134 6.08 11.66 -18.09
CA ASN A 134 6.50 12.36 -19.32
C ASN A 134 7.67 13.31 -19.03
N GLU A 135 7.68 14.03 -17.89
CA GLU A 135 8.79 14.87 -17.46
C GLU A 135 10.08 14.07 -17.28
N ALA A 136 9.96 12.81 -16.81
CA ALA A 136 11.07 11.88 -16.72
C ALA A 136 11.50 11.26 -18.06
N GLY A 137 10.82 11.59 -19.16
CA GLY A 137 11.14 11.14 -20.51
C GLY A 137 10.44 9.85 -20.94
N TYR A 138 9.50 9.35 -20.17
CA TYR A 138 8.75 8.13 -20.52
C TYR A 138 7.53 8.46 -21.36
N GLN A 139 7.24 7.60 -22.35
CA GLN A 139 6.00 7.65 -23.13
C GLN A 139 4.92 6.82 -22.41
N VAL A 140 3.77 7.43 -22.16
CA VAL A 140 2.61 6.80 -21.52
C VAL A 140 1.50 6.59 -22.54
N TYR A 141 1.03 5.35 -22.69
CA TYR A 141 -0.06 4.96 -23.57
C TYR A 141 -1.24 4.48 -22.75
N ARG A 142 -2.40 5.12 -22.94
CA ARG A 142 -3.64 4.78 -22.24
C ARG A 142 -4.61 4.08 -23.18
N TYR A 143 -5.21 3.00 -22.71
CA TYR A 143 -6.19 2.22 -23.47
C TYR A 143 -7.42 1.96 -22.60
N THR A 144 -8.59 2.20 -23.16
CA THR A 144 -9.88 1.89 -22.55
C THR A 144 -10.39 0.51 -22.92
N ASP A 145 -9.79 -0.13 -23.94
CA ASP A 145 -10.06 -1.48 -24.42
C ASP A 145 -8.74 -2.21 -24.76
N ILE A 146 -8.84 -3.48 -25.13
CA ILE A 146 -7.66 -4.27 -25.50
C ILE A 146 -7.41 -4.11 -27.02
N PRO A 147 -6.41 -3.32 -27.45
CA PRO A 147 -6.14 -3.10 -28.85
C PRO A 147 -5.59 -4.35 -29.55
N SER A 148 -5.63 -4.35 -30.88
CA SER A 148 -4.96 -5.40 -31.66
C SER A 148 -3.44 -5.33 -31.55
N THR A 149 -2.74 -6.43 -31.81
CA THR A 149 -1.26 -6.47 -31.83
C THR A 149 -0.69 -5.48 -32.86
N HIS A 150 -1.40 -5.27 -33.98
CA HIS A 150 -1.01 -4.32 -35.01
C HIS A 150 -1.05 -2.87 -34.48
N ASN A 151 -2.15 -2.50 -33.81
CA ASN A 151 -2.30 -1.16 -33.25
C ASN A 151 -1.26 -0.90 -32.15
N LEU A 152 -1.05 -1.85 -31.23
CA LEU A 152 0.00 -1.71 -30.21
C LEU A 152 1.39 -1.45 -30.81
N LYS A 153 1.75 -2.21 -31.87
CA LYS A 153 3.03 -1.98 -32.56
C LYS A 153 3.09 -0.62 -33.22
N LYS A 154 2.00 -0.22 -33.87
CA LYS A 154 1.92 1.11 -34.53
C LYS A 154 2.06 2.25 -33.53
N ASP A 155 1.37 2.14 -32.37
CA ASP A 155 1.36 3.22 -31.39
C ASP A 155 2.72 3.34 -30.66
N ILE A 156 3.36 2.21 -30.33
CA ILE A 156 4.53 2.19 -29.44
C ILE A 156 5.86 2.26 -30.20
N LEU A 157 5.93 1.76 -31.46
CA LEU A 157 7.18 1.68 -32.21
C LEU A 157 7.31 2.73 -33.31
N ASN A 158 6.28 3.54 -33.58
CA ASN A 158 6.29 4.63 -34.55
C ASN A 158 6.26 5.98 -33.82
#